data_10dc706c25e5c7a2477de7b970990324
#
_entry.id   10dc706c25e5c7a2477de7b970990324
#
_cell.length_a   1.000
_cell.length_b   1.000
_cell.length_c   1.000
_cell.angle_alpha   90.00
_cell.angle_beta   90.00
_cell.angle_gamma   90.00
#
_symmetry.space_group_name_H-M   'P 1'
#
loop_
_entity.id
_entity.type
_entity.pdbx_description
1 polymer ?
#
loop_
_entity_poly.entity_id
_entity_poly.type
_entity_poly.pdbx_seq_one_letter_code
_entity_poly.pdbx_strand_id
1 'polypeptide(L)'
;MGEVKAVSDADFNTVVSGDEWVLVDFWAPWCGPCKALGPVLEQVAAESPVTIAKVNTDTDSMNAARLGVRGIPALFLFHNGELVANQAGMVPKPALLSWLDQHMTADDF
;
A
#
# COMPACT_ATOMS: atom_id res chain seq x y z
N MET A 1 7.75 -9.76 -10.12
CA MET A 1 8.17 -8.64 -9.29
C MET A 1 7.16 -7.52 -9.42
N GLY A 2 6.88 -6.87 -8.31
CA GLY A 2 5.99 -5.72 -8.29
C GLY A 2 6.70 -4.43 -8.65
N GLU A 3 5.96 -3.35 -8.67
CA GLU A 3 6.50 -2.02 -8.92
C GLU A 3 5.94 -1.03 -7.90
N VAL A 4 6.59 0.12 -7.77
CA VAL A 4 6.12 1.23 -6.93
C VAL A 4 5.72 2.37 -7.87
N LYS A 5 4.52 2.89 -7.70
CA LYS A 5 4.05 4.00 -8.53
C LYS A 5 3.21 4.99 -7.73
N ALA A 6 3.29 6.25 -8.10
CA ALA A 6 2.45 7.29 -7.54
C ALA A 6 1.05 7.20 -8.17
N VAL A 7 0.02 7.30 -7.35
CA VAL A 7 -1.36 7.13 -7.80
C VAL A 7 -2.22 8.27 -7.26
N SER A 8 -3.00 8.87 -8.14
CA SER A 8 -3.95 9.92 -7.78
C SER A 8 -5.30 9.33 -7.37
N ASP A 9 -6.15 10.16 -6.75
CA ASP A 9 -7.53 9.76 -6.45
C ASP A 9 -8.28 9.38 -7.73
N ALA A 10 -8.01 10.07 -8.84
CA ALA A 10 -8.67 9.80 -10.11
C ALA A 10 -8.34 8.40 -10.66
N ASP A 11 -7.12 7.93 -10.43
CA ASP A 11 -6.66 6.65 -10.95
C ASP A 11 -6.77 5.50 -9.94
N PHE A 12 -7.16 5.81 -8.72
CA PHE A 12 -7.14 4.86 -7.60
C PHE A 12 -7.88 3.56 -7.92
N ASN A 13 -9.13 3.65 -8.32
CA ASN A 13 -9.94 2.44 -8.59
C ASN A 13 -9.38 1.61 -9.73
N THR A 14 -8.88 2.26 -10.77
CA THR A 14 -8.27 1.56 -11.90
C THR A 14 -7.02 0.80 -11.46
N VAL A 15 -6.19 1.43 -10.63
CA VAL A 15 -4.94 0.81 -10.17
C VAL A 15 -5.20 -0.36 -9.23
N VAL A 16 -6.07 -0.19 -8.23
CA VAL A 16 -6.32 -1.26 -7.26
C VAL A 16 -7.03 -2.46 -7.88
N SER A 17 -7.70 -2.28 -9.02
CA SER A 17 -8.36 -3.36 -9.75
C SER A 17 -7.52 -3.90 -10.89
N GLY A 18 -6.42 -3.23 -11.24
CA GLY A 18 -5.62 -3.55 -12.42
C GLY A 18 -4.68 -4.72 -12.24
N ASP A 19 -4.16 -4.90 -11.04
CA ASP A 19 -3.24 -5.99 -10.70
C ASP A 19 -3.88 -6.89 -9.66
N GLU A 20 -3.38 -8.12 -9.55
CA GLU A 20 -3.93 -9.08 -8.61
C GLU A 20 -3.76 -8.60 -7.16
N TRP A 21 -2.54 -8.19 -6.81
CA TRP A 21 -2.21 -7.72 -5.46
C TRP A 21 -1.70 -6.29 -5.52
N VAL A 22 -2.36 -5.39 -4.80
CA VAL A 22 -1.97 -3.98 -4.71
C VAL A 22 -1.92 -3.56 -3.24
N LEU A 23 -0.76 -3.06 -2.83
CA LEU A 23 -0.58 -2.46 -1.50
C LEU A 23 -0.62 -0.95 -1.66
N VAL A 24 -1.63 -0.32 -1.10
CA VAL A 24 -1.77 1.14 -1.13
C VAL A 24 -1.07 1.72 0.10
N ASP A 25 -0.18 2.68 -0.14
CA ASP A 25 0.52 3.43 0.90
C ASP A 25 0.03 4.89 0.91
N PHE A 26 -0.78 5.23 1.89
CA PHE A 26 -1.19 6.62 2.12
C PHE A 26 -0.10 7.31 2.92
N TRP A 27 0.47 8.36 2.36
CA TRP A 27 1.63 9.05 2.91
C TRP A 27 1.54 10.56 2.69
N ALA A 28 2.49 11.31 3.25
CA ALA A 28 2.63 12.75 2.97
C ALA A 28 4.12 13.13 3.04
N PRO A 29 4.53 14.16 2.27
CA PRO A 29 5.96 14.56 2.22
C PRO A 29 6.52 15.03 3.57
N TRP A 30 5.68 15.55 4.46
CA TRP A 30 6.09 16.05 5.77
C TRP A 30 6.18 14.95 6.84
N CYS A 31 5.77 13.75 6.52
CA CYS A 31 5.66 12.64 7.48
C CYS A 31 6.98 11.87 7.54
N GLY A 32 7.71 11.99 8.66
CA GLY A 32 8.98 11.29 8.87
C GLY A 32 8.87 9.78 8.74
N PRO A 33 7.94 9.12 9.48
CA PRO A 33 7.75 7.67 9.36
C PRO A 33 7.38 7.21 7.95
N CYS A 34 6.63 8.03 7.19
CA CYS A 34 6.29 7.72 5.80
C CYS A 34 7.56 7.67 4.94
N LYS A 35 8.48 8.61 5.15
CA LYS A 35 9.73 8.65 4.41
C LYS A 35 10.62 7.46 4.76
N ALA A 36 10.63 7.07 6.03
CA ALA A 36 11.39 5.91 6.48
C ALA A 36 10.85 4.61 5.85
N LEU A 37 9.55 4.55 5.61
CA LEU A 37 8.91 3.39 4.99
C LEU A 37 9.21 3.29 3.49
N GLY A 38 9.51 4.40 2.82
CA GLY A 38 9.76 4.43 1.37
C GLY A 38 10.76 3.38 0.89
N PRO A 39 12.00 3.36 1.41
CA PRO A 39 12.98 2.35 1.00
C PRO A 39 12.54 0.92 1.29
N VAL A 40 11.80 0.70 2.36
CA VAL A 40 11.25 -0.63 2.69
C VAL A 40 10.29 -1.07 1.60
N LEU A 41 9.40 -0.18 1.17
CA LEU A 41 8.43 -0.49 0.11
C LEU A 41 9.11 -0.79 -1.22
N GLU A 42 10.19 -0.06 -1.56
CA GLU A 42 10.97 -0.33 -2.77
C GLU A 42 11.56 -1.74 -2.74
N GLN A 43 12.11 -2.15 -1.61
CA GLN A 43 12.67 -3.49 -1.44
C GLN A 43 11.60 -4.57 -1.50
N VAL A 44 10.46 -4.32 -0.88
CA VAL A 44 9.33 -5.27 -0.89
C VAL A 44 8.81 -5.46 -2.32
N ALA A 45 8.67 -4.38 -3.09
CA ALA A 45 8.24 -4.47 -4.48
C ALA A 45 9.22 -5.29 -5.33
N ALA A 46 10.53 -5.18 -5.04
CA ALA A 46 11.55 -5.94 -5.76
C ALA A 46 11.51 -7.43 -5.44
N GLU A 47 10.99 -7.82 -4.28
CA GLU A 47 11.01 -9.20 -3.78
C GLU A 47 9.64 -9.87 -3.79
N SER A 48 8.59 -9.17 -4.21
CA SER A 48 7.22 -9.65 -4.11
C SER A 48 6.44 -9.28 -5.38
N PRO A 49 5.41 -10.03 -5.77
CA PRO A 49 4.59 -9.66 -6.92
C PRO A 49 3.63 -8.50 -6.65
N VAL A 50 3.64 -7.94 -5.45
CA VAL A 50 2.70 -6.88 -5.10
C VAL A 50 3.05 -5.56 -5.80
N THR A 51 2.06 -4.89 -6.37
CA THR A 51 2.20 -3.52 -6.86
C THR A 51 1.95 -2.57 -5.69
N ILE A 52 2.84 -1.60 -5.52
CA ILE A 52 2.69 -0.61 -4.43
C ILE A 52 2.23 0.70 -5.02
N ALA A 53 1.04 1.14 -4.61
CA ALA A 53 0.43 2.38 -5.05
C ALA A 53 0.59 3.42 -3.94
N LYS A 54 1.39 4.46 -4.19
CA LYS A 54 1.63 5.52 -3.22
C LYS A 54 0.68 6.67 -3.48
N VAL A 55 -0.12 7.00 -2.48
CA VAL A 55 -1.11 8.08 -2.56
C VAL A 55 -0.72 9.19 -1.59
N ASN A 56 -0.38 10.35 -2.12
CA ASN A 56 -0.02 11.53 -1.33
C ASN A 56 -1.29 12.18 -0.81
N THR A 57 -1.51 12.11 0.50
CA THR A 57 -2.76 12.63 1.10
C THR A 57 -2.87 14.15 1.08
N ASP A 58 -1.76 14.86 0.84
CA ASP A 58 -1.82 16.32 0.70
C ASP A 58 -2.50 16.74 -0.60
N THR A 59 -2.34 15.95 -1.66
CA THR A 59 -2.89 16.26 -2.99
C THR A 59 -4.10 15.39 -3.33
N ASP A 60 -4.22 14.22 -2.72
CA ASP A 60 -5.22 13.20 -3.05
C ASP A 60 -5.79 12.59 -1.78
N SER A 61 -6.75 13.28 -1.17
CA SER A 61 -7.28 12.91 0.13
C SER A 61 -8.61 12.18 0.10
N MET A 62 -9.22 12.03 -1.07
CA MET A 62 -10.58 11.50 -1.17
C MET A 62 -10.67 10.02 -0.77
N ASN A 63 -9.81 9.19 -1.31
CA ASN A 63 -9.83 7.76 -0.99
C ASN A 63 -9.34 7.49 0.42
N ALA A 64 -8.38 8.28 0.92
CA ALA A 64 -7.94 8.19 2.32
C ALA A 64 -9.10 8.43 3.26
N ALA A 65 -9.88 9.48 3.01
CA ALA A 65 -11.06 9.79 3.82
C ALA A 65 -12.12 8.69 3.73
N ARG A 66 -12.37 8.19 2.53
CA ARG A 66 -13.36 7.13 2.29
C ARG A 66 -12.99 5.85 3.05
N LEU A 67 -11.71 5.52 3.10
CA LEU A 67 -11.22 4.33 3.79
C LEU A 67 -11.01 4.53 5.29
N GLY A 68 -11.28 5.72 5.80
CA GLY A 68 -11.18 6.01 7.22
C GLY A 68 -9.76 6.18 7.75
N VAL A 69 -8.84 6.62 6.90
CA VAL A 69 -7.45 6.86 7.30
C VAL A 69 -7.39 8.01 8.30
N ARG A 70 -6.84 7.77 9.49
CA ARG A 70 -6.70 8.78 10.54
C ARG A 70 -5.25 9.14 10.84
N GLY A 71 -4.34 8.26 10.49
CA GLY A 71 -2.92 8.47 10.69
C GLY A 71 -2.13 7.90 9.54
N ILE A 72 -0.95 8.45 9.28
CA ILE A 72 -0.08 8.01 8.21
C ILE A 72 1.30 7.68 8.76
N PRO A 73 2.03 6.72 8.14
CA PRO A 73 1.62 5.96 6.96
C PRO A 73 0.48 4.99 7.26
N ALA A 74 -0.35 4.71 6.26
CA ALA A 74 -1.42 3.74 6.37
C ALA A 74 -1.37 2.82 5.16
N LEU A 75 -1.34 1.52 5.41
CA LEU A 75 -1.21 0.49 4.37
C LEU A 75 -2.52 -0.28 4.22
N PHE A 76 -2.99 -0.38 2.98
CA PHE A 76 -4.22 -1.10 2.63
C PHE A 76 -3.91 -2.10 1.54
N LEU A 77 -4.13 -3.38 1.80
CA LEU A 77 -3.85 -4.46 0.85
C LEU A 77 -5.13 -4.86 0.11
N PHE A 78 -5.08 -4.79 -1.20
CA PHE A 78 -6.19 -5.17 -2.09
C PHE A 78 -5.83 -6.42 -2.88
N HIS A 79 -6.82 -7.29 -3.06
CA HIS A 79 -6.72 -8.47 -3.91
C HIS A 79 -7.85 -8.44 -4.93
N ASN A 80 -7.50 -8.37 -6.21
CA ASN A 80 -8.48 -8.29 -7.31
C ASN A 80 -9.52 -7.17 -7.08
N GLY A 81 -9.05 -6.04 -6.58
CA GLY A 81 -9.90 -4.87 -6.31
C GLY A 81 -10.60 -4.86 -4.97
N GLU A 82 -10.50 -5.91 -4.18
CA GLU A 82 -11.15 -6.00 -2.88
C GLU A 82 -10.16 -5.80 -1.74
N LEU A 83 -10.55 -5.02 -0.74
CA LEU A 83 -9.74 -4.78 0.44
C LEU A 83 -9.71 -6.04 1.32
N VAL A 84 -8.51 -6.55 1.59
CA VAL A 84 -8.36 -7.76 2.41
C VAL A 84 -7.73 -7.49 3.77
N ALA A 85 -6.91 -6.45 3.91
CA ALA A 85 -6.26 -6.16 5.18
C ALA A 85 -5.72 -4.73 5.20
N ASN A 86 -5.50 -4.19 6.39
CA ASN A 86 -4.86 -2.88 6.53
C ASN A 86 -4.09 -2.81 7.85
N GLN A 87 -3.13 -1.89 7.90
CA GLN A 87 -2.43 -1.55 9.13
C GLN A 87 -1.88 -0.14 9.05
N ALA A 88 -1.65 0.47 10.20
CA ALA A 88 -1.13 1.83 10.29
C ALA A 88 0.26 1.84 10.91
N GLY A 89 1.03 2.87 10.57
CA GLY A 89 2.34 3.10 11.12
C GLY A 89 3.47 2.51 10.32
N MET A 90 4.69 2.85 10.72
CA MET A 90 5.90 2.32 10.10
C MET A 90 6.06 0.83 10.42
N VAL A 91 6.35 0.04 9.41
CA VAL A 91 6.53 -1.41 9.54
C VAL A 91 7.91 -1.79 9.03
N PRO A 92 8.75 -2.46 9.83
CA PRO A 92 10.04 -2.95 9.35
C PRO A 92 9.86 -3.98 8.24
N LYS A 93 10.84 -4.07 7.36
CA LYS A 93 10.77 -4.97 6.20
C LYS A 93 10.38 -6.41 6.54
N PRO A 94 11.04 -7.08 7.54
CA PRO A 94 10.67 -8.46 7.84
C PRO A 94 9.21 -8.62 8.29
N ALA A 95 8.72 -7.68 9.07
CA ALA A 95 7.33 -7.70 9.54
C ALA A 95 6.36 -7.47 8.38
N LEU A 96 6.71 -6.56 7.48
CA LEU A 96 5.87 -6.28 6.32
C LEU A 96 5.81 -7.48 5.36
N LEU A 97 6.95 -8.10 5.08
CA LEU A 97 6.99 -9.30 4.24
C LEU A 97 6.17 -10.43 4.86
N SER A 98 6.29 -10.61 6.17
CA SER A 98 5.54 -11.63 6.89
C SER A 98 4.03 -11.39 6.82
N TRP A 99 3.62 -10.14 7.00
CA TRP A 99 2.22 -9.75 6.92
C TRP A 99 1.64 -9.94 5.51
N LEU A 100 2.39 -9.54 4.49
CA LEU A 100 1.97 -9.76 3.10
C LEU A 100 1.87 -11.24 2.78
N ASP A 101 2.86 -12.03 3.18
CA ASP A 101 2.89 -13.46 2.94
C ASP A 101 1.69 -14.15 3.59
N GLN A 102 1.36 -13.75 4.80
CA GLN A 102 0.22 -14.28 5.54
C GLN A 102 -1.10 -14.10 4.79
N HIS A 103 -1.28 -12.95 4.14
CA HIS A 103 -2.50 -12.66 3.40
C HIS A 103 -2.48 -13.17 1.96
N MET A 104 -1.33 -13.07 1.30
CA MET A 104 -1.25 -13.41 -0.12
C MET A 104 -1.26 -14.91 -0.36
N THR A 105 -0.64 -15.71 0.51
CA THR A 105 -0.64 -17.16 0.34
C THR A 105 -1.97 -17.80 0.71
N ALA A 106 -2.79 -17.15 1.52
CA ALA A 106 -4.09 -17.68 1.93
C ALA A 106 -5.04 -17.86 0.76
N ASP A 107 -4.83 -17.14 -0.34
CA ASP A 107 -5.71 -17.22 -1.52
C ASP A 107 -5.33 -18.31 -2.49
N ASP A 108 -4.27 -19.04 -2.22
CA ASP A 108 -3.85 -20.13 -3.08
C ASP A 108 -4.64 -21.42 -2.83
N PHE A 109 -5.58 -21.37 -1.91
CA PHE A 109 -6.36 -22.53 -1.52
C PHE A 109 -7.80 -22.52 -1.98
#